data_0a09532b5e6f719f3fbc74799e41f55f
#
_entry.id   0a09532b5e6f719f3fbc74799e41f55f
#
_cell.length_a   1.000
_cell.length_b   1.000
_cell.length_c   1.000
_cell.angle_alpha   90.00
_cell.angle_beta   90.00
_cell.angle_gamma   90.00
#
_symmetry.space_group_name_H-M   'P 1'
#
loop_
_entity.id
_entity.type
_entity.pdbx_description
1 polymer ?
#
loop_
_entity_poly.entity_id
_entity_poly.type
_entity_poly.pdbx_seq_one_letter_code
_entity_poly.pdbx_strand_id
1 'polypeptide(L)'
;MTEVRRGFWANLPVVVRATVTGLGLGLVAANIWLVLLVKLDVVTAATVEVVFLGAFVWWASGGGPPQSWKAPRADSFRRGRLTRAQWLWGSIAGVSFAVTVHATMVVMFRLVPFPAVAFHAGYDLSFIPSLALRWIAILVSAASAGICEETGFRGYLQRPIERRHGTPVAILTSSVLFTVIHLPKGWSTISMVPIVLGAGLIRLPTPDSTRGSASRTWFWQPH
;
A
#
# COMPACT_ATOMS: atom_id res chain seq x y z
N MET A 1 -9.82 -26.29 -33.42
CA MET A 1 -8.96 -25.56 -32.45
C MET A 1 -9.47 -24.14 -32.40
N THR A 2 -10.26 -23.81 -31.37
CA THR A 2 -10.82 -22.46 -31.16
C THR A 2 -9.75 -21.62 -30.49
N GLU A 3 -9.14 -20.66 -31.23
CA GLU A 3 -8.32 -19.61 -30.64
C GLU A 3 -9.19 -18.81 -29.65
N VAL A 4 -8.97 -19.05 -28.36
CA VAL A 4 -9.51 -18.20 -27.31
C VAL A 4 -8.86 -16.82 -27.50
N ARG A 5 -9.59 -15.86 -28.08
CA ARG A 5 -9.16 -14.44 -28.17
C ARG A 5 -8.80 -13.98 -26.75
N ARG A 6 -7.52 -13.89 -26.48
CA ARG A 6 -7.05 -13.26 -25.23
C ARG A 6 -7.58 -11.83 -25.21
N GLY A 7 -8.40 -11.51 -24.24
CA GLY A 7 -9.00 -10.16 -24.12
C GLY A 7 -7.90 -9.09 -24.06
N PHE A 8 -8.23 -7.86 -24.42
CA PHE A 8 -7.34 -6.69 -24.42
C PHE A 8 -6.46 -6.60 -23.16
N TRP A 9 -7.07 -6.86 -21.99
CA TRP A 9 -6.37 -6.83 -20.71
C TRP A 9 -5.18 -7.82 -20.63
N ALA A 10 -5.35 -9.02 -21.16
CA ALA A 10 -4.31 -10.05 -21.13
C ALA A 10 -3.09 -9.71 -22.01
N ASN A 11 -3.27 -8.86 -23.01
CA ASN A 11 -2.23 -8.44 -23.93
C ASN A 11 -1.41 -7.24 -23.40
N LEU A 12 -1.86 -6.56 -22.34
CA LEU A 12 -1.11 -5.45 -21.74
C LEU A 12 0.16 -5.95 -21.04
N PRO A 13 1.25 -5.15 -21.07
CA PRO A 13 2.46 -5.44 -20.31
C PRO A 13 2.16 -5.65 -18.82
N VAL A 14 2.89 -6.57 -18.18
CA VAL A 14 2.71 -6.90 -16.76
C VAL A 14 2.78 -5.65 -15.86
N VAL A 15 3.70 -4.74 -16.16
CA VAL A 15 3.86 -3.48 -15.41
C VAL A 15 2.58 -2.65 -15.47
N VAL A 16 1.98 -2.49 -16.65
CA VAL A 16 0.74 -1.72 -16.82
C VAL A 16 -0.41 -2.35 -16.04
N ARG A 17 -0.62 -3.67 -16.20
CA ARG A 17 -1.67 -4.39 -15.46
C ARG A 17 -1.49 -4.30 -13.94
N ALA A 18 -0.27 -4.54 -13.48
CA ALA A 18 0.06 -4.46 -12.06
C ALA A 18 -0.15 -3.05 -11.51
N THR A 19 0.27 -2.02 -12.27
CA THR A 19 0.07 -0.61 -11.90
C THR A 19 -1.42 -0.27 -11.78
N VAL A 20 -2.20 -0.56 -12.80
CA VAL A 20 -3.65 -0.26 -12.79
C VAL A 20 -4.36 -1.00 -11.67
N THR A 21 -4.05 -2.30 -11.48
CA THR A 21 -4.67 -3.09 -10.42
C THR A 21 -4.25 -2.60 -9.03
N GLY A 22 -2.95 -2.41 -8.82
CA GLY A 22 -2.40 -2.00 -7.53
C GLY A 22 -2.84 -0.60 -7.11
N LEU A 23 -2.77 0.38 -8.03
CA LEU A 23 -3.27 1.74 -7.78
C LEU A 23 -4.79 1.75 -7.60
N GLY A 24 -5.54 1.06 -8.46
CA GLY A 24 -6.99 0.97 -8.35
C GLY A 24 -7.42 0.42 -6.98
N LEU A 25 -6.86 -0.71 -6.56
CA LEU A 25 -7.19 -1.30 -5.26
C LEU A 25 -6.71 -0.45 -4.09
N GLY A 26 -5.45 -0.01 -4.11
CA GLY A 26 -4.87 0.73 -3.00
C GLY A 26 -5.52 2.11 -2.82
N LEU A 27 -5.61 2.90 -3.88
CA LEU A 27 -6.13 4.27 -3.80
C LEU A 27 -7.64 4.30 -3.60
N VAL A 28 -8.41 3.49 -4.32
CA VAL A 28 -9.87 3.48 -4.16
C VAL A 28 -10.23 3.04 -2.75
N ALA A 29 -9.64 1.96 -2.26
CA ALA A 29 -9.91 1.47 -0.92
C ALA A 29 -9.47 2.45 0.18
N ALA A 30 -8.29 3.05 0.07
CA ALA A 30 -7.81 4.04 1.06
C ALA A 30 -8.64 5.33 1.09
N ASN A 31 -9.28 5.72 -0.03
CA ASN A 31 -10.11 6.92 -0.08
C ASN A 31 -11.56 6.71 0.42
N ILE A 32 -11.99 5.47 0.63
CA ILE A 32 -13.32 5.18 1.20
C ILE A 32 -13.46 5.88 2.56
N TRP A 33 -12.43 5.82 3.41
CA TRP A 33 -12.41 6.49 4.70
C TRP A 33 -12.74 7.99 4.61
N LEU A 34 -12.13 8.70 3.66
CA LEU A 34 -12.39 10.13 3.48
C LEU A 34 -13.85 10.41 3.13
N VAL A 35 -14.44 9.58 2.27
CA VAL A 35 -15.87 9.70 1.90
C VAL A 35 -16.76 9.45 3.11
N LEU A 36 -16.46 8.42 3.91
CA LEU A 36 -17.21 8.10 5.12
C LEU A 36 -17.12 9.25 6.13
N LEU A 37 -15.93 9.81 6.37
CA LEU A 37 -15.71 10.89 7.32
C LEU A 37 -16.43 12.19 6.96
N VAL A 38 -16.63 12.44 5.64
CA VAL A 38 -17.39 13.61 5.15
C VAL A 38 -18.90 13.40 5.26
N LYS A 39 -19.39 12.16 5.17
CA LYS A 39 -20.81 11.85 5.06
C LYS A 39 -21.45 11.38 6.38
N LEU A 40 -20.67 10.89 7.32
CA LEU A 40 -21.14 10.27 8.55
C LEU A 40 -20.46 10.95 9.77
N ASP A 41 -21.03 10.75 10.94
CA ASP A 41 -20.30 11.05 12.18
C ASP A 41 -19.09 10.13 12.34
N VAL A 42 -18.10 10.57 13.12
CA VAL A 42 -16.79 9.90 13.25
C VAL A 42 -16.92 8.47 13.77
N VAL A 43 -17.83 8.20 14.70
CA VAL A 43 -17.99 6.86 15.29
C VAL A 43 -18.58 5.90 14.28
N THR A 44 -19.64 6.32 13.59
CA THR A 44 -20.27 5.54 12.53
C THR A 44 -19.29 5.31 11.37
N ALA A 45 -18.59 6.37 10.93
CA ALA A 45 -17.58 6.27 9.88
C ALA A 45 -16.47 5.28 10.26
N ALA A 46 -15.94 5.36 11.48
CA ALA A 46 -14.89 4.47 11.97
C ALA A 46 -15.39 3.00 12.05
N THR A 47 -16.61 2.80 12.49
CA THR A 47 -17.20 1.45 12.57
C THR A 47 -17.34 0.82 11.18
N VAL A 48 -17.89 1.58 10.23
CA VAL A 48 -18.05 1.12 8.83
C VAL A 48 -16.68 0.84 8.20
N GLU A 49 -15.69 1.72 8.43
CA GLU A 49 -14.33 1.54 7.89
C GLU A 49 -13.65 0.29 8.46
N VAL A 50 -13.74 0.02 9.76
CA VAL A 50 -13.17 -1.19 10.37
C VAL A 50 -13.80 -2.45 9.77
N VAL A 51 -15.12 -2.48 9.58
CA VAL A 51 -15.81 -3.59 8.91
C VAL A 51 -15.35 -3.72 7.46
N PHE A 52 -15.26 -2.60 6.74
CA PHE A 52 -14.74 -2.57 5.37
C PHE A 52 -13.30 -3.10 5.29
N LEU A 53 -12.40 -2.66 6.16
CA LEU A 53 -11.01 -3.13 6.18
C LEU A 53 -10.92 -4.64 6.44
N GLY A 54 -11.73 -5.15 7.37
CA GLY A 54 -11.84 -6.59 7.61
C GLY A 54 -12.27 -7.38 6.38
N ALA A 55 -13.33 -6.90 5.70
CA ALA A 55 -13.83 -7.48 4.46
C ALA A 55 -12.81 -7.36 3.32
N PHE A 56 -12.15 -6.21 3.19
CA PHE A 56 -11.11 -5.96 2.20
C PHE A 56 -9.91 -6.91 2.36
N VAL A 57 -9.38 -7.05 3.58
CA VAL A 57 -8.28 -7.99 3.87
C VAL A 57 -8.69 -9.43 3.62
N TRP A 58 -9.90 -9.82 4.03
CA TRP A 58 -10.43 -11.15 3.74
C TRP A 58 -10.51 -11.41 2.24
N TRP A 59 -11.07 -10.48 1.48
CA TRP A 59 -11.16 -10.59 0.02
C TRP A 59 -9.79 -10.58 -0.66
N ALA A 60 -8.93 -9.62 -0.32
CA ALA A 60 -7.59 -9.48 -0.88
C ALA A 60 -6.71 -10.71 -0.61
N SER A 61 -6.91 -11.39 0.53
CA SER A 61 -6.22 -12.64 0.88
C SER A 61 -6.77 -13.89 0.19
N GLY A 62 -7.70 -13.74 -0.74
CA GLY A 62 -8.30 -14.85 -1.51
C GLY A 62 -9.65 -15.32 -0.99
N GLY A 63 -10.29 -14.59 -0.07
CA GLY A 63 -11.67 -14.85 0.34
C GLY A 63 -12.69 -14.43 -0.73
N GLY A 64 -13.89 -14.99 -0.68
CA GLY A 64 -15.02 -14.57 -1.52
C GLY A 64 -14.83 -14.71 -3.04
N PRO A 65 -15.83 -14.22 -3.79
CA PRO A 65 -15.82 -14.24 -5.26
C PRO A 65 -14.88 -13.18 -5.87
N PRO A 66 -14.49 -13.32 -7.13
CA PRO A 66 -14.69 -14.50 -7.96
C PRO A 66 -13.70 -15.61 -7.64
N GLN A 67 -14.16 -16.86 -7.68
CA GLN A 67 -13.32 -18.03 -7.33
C GLN A 67 -12.12 -18.22 -8.27
N SER A 68 -12.26 -17.84 -9.54
CA SER A 68 -11.16 -17.87 -10.52
C SER A 68 -9.96 -17.00 -10.13
N TRP A 69 -10.14 -16.01 -9.28
CA TRP A 69 -9.10 -15.09 -8.83
C TRP A 69 -8.62 -15.37 -7.40
N LYS A 70 -9.15 -16.41 -6.77
CA LYS A 70 -8.78 -16.76 -5.39
C LYS A 70 -7.29 -17.03 -5.23
N ALA A 71 -6.71 -17.92 -6.07
CA ALA A 71 -5.30 -18.26 -6.00
C ALA A 71 -4.38 -17.05 -6.33
N PRO A 72 -4.61 -16.29 -7.43
CA PRO A 72 -3.85 -15.06 -7.68
C PRO A 72 -3.90 -14.03 -6.54
N ARG A 73 -5.06 -13.84 -5.90
CA ARG A 73 -5.20 -12.92 -4.77
C ARG A 73 -4.41 -13.39 -3.55
N ALA A 74 -4.60 -14.64 -3.14
CA ALA A 74 -3.89 -15.23 -2.01
C ALA A 74 -2.37 -15.16 -2.19
N ASP A 75 -1.89 -15.38 -3.41
CA ASP A 75 -0.49 -15.28 -3.74
C ASP A 75 0.03 -13.84 -3.71
N SER A 76 -0.73 -12.87 -4.22
CA SER A 76 -0.38 -11.44 -4.16
C SER A 76 -0.33 -10.94 -2.72
N PHE A 77 -1.23 -11.39 -1.85
CA PHE A 77 -1.29 -11.00 -0.45
C PHE A 77 -0.20 -11.64 0.42
N ARG A 78 0.52 -12.64 -0.08
CA ARG A 78 1.61 -13.35 0.66
C ARG A 78 1.19 -13.80 2.05
N ARG A 79 0.04 -14.44 2.17
CA ARG A 79 -0.50 -14.91 3.46
C ARG A 79 0.44 -15.95 4.09
N GLY A 80 1.22 -15.53 5.09
CA GLY A 80 2.09 -16.39 5.89
C GLY A 80 1.92 -16.09 7.39
N ARG A 81 2.12 -17.11 8.23
CA ARG A 81 2.22 -16.88 9.68
C ARG A 81 3.59 -16.33 9.99
N LEU A 82 3.63 -15.17 10.62
CA LEU A 82 4.87 -14.60 11.13
C LEU A 82 5.26 -15.29 12.43
N THR A 83 6.54 -15.56 12.60
CA THR A 83 7.11 -16.02 13.87
C THR A 83 7.10 -14.88 14.89
N ARG A 84 7.21 -15.20 16.18
CA ARG A 84 7.32 -14.18 17.24
C ARG A 84 8.49 -13.23 17.00
N ALA A 85 9.62 -13.74 16.55
CA ALA A 85 10.79 -12.93 16.23
C ALA A 85 10.53 -11.97 15.06
N GLN A 86 9.86 -12.44 13.99
CA GLN A 86 9.47 -11.58 12.88
C GLN A 86 8.49 -10.48 13.30
N TRP A 87 7.53 -10.79 14.18
CA TRP A 87 6.64 -9.80 14.78
C TRP A 87 7.42 -8.75 15.58
N LEU A 88 8.31 -9.19 16.47
CA LEU A 88 9.11 -8.29 17.31
C LEU A 88 9.99 -7.37 16.46
N TRP A 89 10.80 -7.94 15.56
CA TRP A 89 11.69 -7.14 14.72
C TRP A 89 10.94 -6.25 13.73
N GLY A 90 9.81 -6.73 13.18
CA GLY A 90 8.94 -5.93 12.35
C GLY A 90 8.34 -4.74 13.08
N SER A 91 7.91 -4.93 14.34
CA SER A 91 7.38 -3.85 15.18
C SER A 91 8.46 -2.83 15.53
N ILE A 92 9.66 -3.29 15.93
CA ILE A 92 10.81 -2.40 16.21
C ILE A 92 11.17 -1.59 14.97
N ALA A 93 11.27 -2.24 13.82
CA ALA A 93 11.56 -1.57 12.54
C ALA A 93 10.48 -0.55 12.18
N GLY A 94 9.21 -0.89 12.37
CA GLY A 94 8.08 0.01 12.11
C GLY A 94 8.10 1.25 13.01
N VAL A 95 8.32 1.08 14.31
CA VAL A 95 8.44 2.20 15.26
C VAL A 95 9.66 3.07 14.92
N SER A 96 10.82 2.45 14.70
CA SER A 96 12.04 3.17 14.33
C SER A 96 11.86 3.97 13.04
N PHE A 97 11.19 3.39 12.05
CA PHE A 97 10.85 4.07 10.80
C PHE A 97 9.93 5.27 11.05
N ALA A 98 8.86 5.11 11.83
CA ALA A 98 7.94 6.20 12.15
C ALA A 98 8.66 7.35 12.86
N VAL A 99 9.53 7.06 13.83
CA VAL A 99 10.37 8.07 14.52
C VAL A 99 11.30 8.76 13.54
N THR A 100 11.98 8.01 12.66
CA THR A 100 12.89 8.57 11.66
C THR A 100 12.16 9.50 10.68
N VAL A 101 10.99 9.07 10.17
CA VAL A 101 10.15 9.90 9.30
C VAL A 101 9.76 11.18 10.01
N HIS A 102 9.25 11.09 11.25
CA HIS A 102 8.85 12.26 12.02
C HIS A 102 10.02 13.22 12.26
N ALA A 103 11.17 12.70 12.72
CA ALA A 103 12.36 13.52 12.94
C ALA A 103 12.84 14.20 11.65
N THR A 104 12.85 13.48 10.53
CA THR A 104 13.21 14.05 9.23
C THR A 104 12.24 15.14 8.81
N MET A 105 10.94 14.94 9.00
CA MET A 105 9.93 16.00 8.73
C MET A 105 10.19 17.24 9.58
N VAL A 106 10.44 17.09 10.87
CA VAL A 106 10.75 18.22 11.76
C VAL A 106 11.98 18.99 11.27
N VAL A 107 13.05 18.29 10.87
CA VAL A 107 14.26 18.92 10.32
C VAL A 107 13.95 19.64 9.00
N MET A 108 13.24 18.98 8.09
CA MET A 108 12.88 19.57 6.79
C MET A 108 12.05 20.84 6.96
N PHE A 109 11.09 20.85 7.88
CA PHE A 109 10.26 22.03 8.16
C PHE A 109 11.04 23.19 8.80
N ARG A 110 12.18 22.90 9.40
CA ARG A 110 13.08 23.96 9.91
C ARG A 110 14.01 24.52 8.83
N LEU A 111 14.34 23.72 7.82
CA LEU A 111 15.27 24.08 6.75
C LEU A 111 14.57 24.71 5.54
N VAL A 112 13.33 24.32 5.28
CA VAL A 112 12.56 24.78 4.13
C VAL A 112 11.32 25.52 4.64
N PRO A 113 11.13 26.81 4.30
CA PRO A 113 9.93 27.54 4.68
C PRO A 113 8.72 26.95 3.96
N PHE A 114 7.75 26.46 4.73
CA PHE A 114 6.48 25.94 4.20
C PHE A 114 5.36 26.96 4.40
N PRO A 115 4.52 27.19 3.39
CA PRO A 115 3.32 27.98 3.58
C PRO A 115 2.40 27.25 4.59
N ALA A 116 1.98 27.94 5.65
CA ALA A 116 1.09 27.38 6.67
C ALA A 116 -0.20 26.79 6.06
N VAL A 117 -0.71 27.40 5.01
CA VAL A 117 -1.87 26.97 4.23
C VAL A 117 -1.72 25.53 3.70
N ALA A 118 -0.52 25.12 3.30
CA ALA A 118 -0.30 23.76 2.79
C ALA A 118 -0.45 22.68 3.89
N PHE A 119 -0.24 23.06 5.16
CA PHE A 119 -0.42 22.18 6.31
C PHE A 119 -1.89 22.03 6.69
N HIS A 120 -2.65 23.11 6.68
CA HIS A 120 -4.04 23.12 7.10
C HIS A 120 -4.94 22.35 6.12
N ALA A 121 -4.67 22.42 4.83
CA ALA A 121 -5.52 21.81 3.81
C ALA A 121 -5.62 20.27 3.88
N GLY A 122 -4.63 19.58 4.47
CA GLY A 122 -4.60 18.11 4.52
C GLY A 122 -4.85 17.46 5.88
N TYR A 123 -4.78 18.26 6.97
CA TYR A 123 -4.78 17.73 8.34
C TYR A 123 -5.69 18.52 9.29
N ASP A 124 -6.53 19.41 8.77
CA ASP A 124 -7.47 20.13 9.61
C ASP A 124 -8.63 19.22 10.04
N LEU A 125 -8.58 18.77 11.29
CA LEU A 125 -9.64 18.04 11.96
C LEU A 125 -10.45 18.92 12.92
N SER A 126 -10.39 20.23 12.76
CA SER A 126 -11.10 21.19 13.64
C SER A 126 -12.62 21.03 13.61
N PHE A 127 -13.15 20.51 12.49
CA PHE A 127 -14.58 20.18 12.35
C PHE A 127 -15.03 19.04 13.28
N ILE A 128 -14.10 18.27 13.86
CA ILE A 128 -14.40 17.24 14.87
C ILE A 128 -14.24 17.87 16.24
N PRO A 129 -15.31 18.06 17.02
CA PRO A 129 -15.24 18.82 18.26
C PRO A 129 -14.42 18.16 19.38
N SER A 130 -14.52 16.83 19.49
CA SER A 130 -13.86 16.06 20.55
C SER A 130 -12.45 15.65 20.20
N LEU A 131 -11.48 15.92 21.09
CA LEU A 131 -10.09 15.46 20.94
C LEU A 131 -9.99 13.94 20.82
N ALA A 132 -10.78 13.19 21.59
CA ALA A 132 -10.81 11.73 21.50
C ALA A 132 -11.27 11.25 20.12
N LEU A 133 -12.29 11.88 19.56
CA LEU A 133 -12.77 11.55 18.19
C LEU A 133 -11.76 11.93 17.11
N ARG A 134 -10.99 13.00 17.29
CA ARG A 134 -9.87 13.33 16.39
C ARG A 134 -8.81 12.23 16.38
N TRP A 135 -8.46 11.70 17.56
CA TRP A 135 -7.54 10.58 17.65
C TRP A 135 -8.08 9.31 16.99
N ILE A 136 -9.36 9.00 17.16
CA ILE A 136 -10.02 7.89 16.48
C ILE A 136 -9.90 8.09 14.96
N ALA A 137 -10.23 9.27 14.46
CA ALA A 137 -10.14 9.58 13.04
C ALA A 137 -8.72 9.43 12.49
N ILE A 138 -7.69 9.89 13.22
CA ILE A 138 -6.27 9.74 12.83
C ILE A 138 -5.87 8.27 12.80
N LEU A 139 -6.21 7.49 13.83
CA LEU A 139 -5.82 6.09 13.91
C LEU A 139 -6.48 5.25 12.82
N VAL A 140 -7.77 5.48 12.57
CA VAL A 140 -8.51 4.78 11.50
C VAL A 140 -7.97 5.18 10.13
N SER A 141 -7.69 6.48 9.91
CA SER A 141 -7.06 6.96 8.68
C SER A 141 -5.70 6.29 8.42
N ALA A 142 -4.86 6.22 9.45
CA ALA A 142 -3.55 5.58 9.34
C ALA A 142 -3.67 4.07 9.06
N ALA A 143 -4.63 3.40 9.70
CA ALA A 143 -4.88 1.97 9.47
C ALA A 143 -5.43 1.73 8.05
N SER A 144 -6.37 2.55 7.60
CA SER A 144 -6.94 2.48 6.25
C SER A 144 -5.86 2.67 5.19
N ALA A 145 -5.11 3.77 5.27
CA ALA A 145 -4.01 4.01 4.35
C ALA A 145 -2.99 2.87 4.39
N GLY A 146 -2.51 2.48 5.57
CA GLY A 146 -1.50 1.44 5.72
C GLY A 146 -1.96 0.09 5.15
N ILE A 147 -3.17 -0.37 5.44
CA ILE A 147 -3.68 -1.65 4.96
C ILE A 147 -3.95 -1.61 3.46
N CYS A 148 -4.65 -0.58 2.97
CA CYS A 148 -5.07 -0.52 1.58
C CYS A 148 -3.89 -0.23 0.65
N GLU A 149 -3.02 0.73 1.00
CA GLU A 149 -1.85 1.06 0.21
C GLU A 149 -0.82 -0.09 0.21
N GLU A 150 -0.52 -0.70 1.35
CA GLU A 150 0.39 -1.86 1.38
C GLU A 150 -0.16 -3.01 0.55
N THR A 151 -1.46 -3.29 0.64
CA THR A 151 -2.09 -4.33 -0.19
C THR A 151 -1.98 -3.99 -1.68
N GLY A 152 -2.33 -2.77 -2.07
CA GLY A 152 -2.27 -2.33 -3.45
C GLY A 152 -0.84 -2.31 -4.00
N PHE A 153 0.07 -1.60 -3.31
CA PHE A 153 1.43 -1.39 -3.81
C PHE A 153 2.32 -2.63 -3.65
N ARG A 154 2.31 -3.27 -2.48
CA ARG A 154 3.21 -4.42 -2.24
C ARG A 154 2.64 -5.73 -2.75
N GLY A 155 1.33 -5.88 -2.65
CA GLY A 155 0.65 -7.09 -3.11
C GLY A 155 0.44 -7.10 -4.62
N TYR A 156 -0.40 -6.19 -5.09
CA TYR A 156 -0.93 -6.26 -6.47
C TYR A 156 -0.08 -5.52 -7.50
N LEU A 157 0.73 -4.52 -7.10
CA LEU A 157 1.63 -3.84 -8.02
C LEU A 157 3.02 -4.46 -8.02
N GLN A 158 3.69 -4.49 -6.87
CA GLN A 158 5.09 -4.92 -6.78
C GLN A 158 5.27 -6.41 -7.11
N ARG A 159 4.41 -7.29 -6.59
CA ARG A 159 4.56 -8.74 -6.72
C ARG A 159 4.58 -9.25 -8.17
N PRO A 160 3.65 -8.89 -9.06
CA PRO A 160 3.70 -9.32 -10.46
C PRO A 160 4.93 -8.80 -11.20
N ILE A 161 5.37 -7.57 -10.90
CA ILE A 161 6.59 -6.98 -11.49
C ILE A 161 7.82 -7.74 -11.01
N GLU A 162 7.90 -8.02 -9.72
CA GLU A 162 9.00 -8.78 -9.10
C GLU A 162 9.19 -10.16 -9.76
N ARG A 163 8.09 -10.86 -10.03
CA ARG A 163 8.13 -12.17 -10.70
C ARG A 163 8.63 -12.11 -12.13
N ARG A 164 8.36 -11.02 -12.84
CA ARG A 164 8.70 -10.89 -14.26
C ARG A 164 10.05 -10.22 -14.48
N HIS A 165 10.39 -9.23 -13.65
CA HIS A 165 11.52 -8.33 -13.89
C HIS A 165 12.52 -8.31 -12.72
N GLY A 166 12.28 -9.09 -11.65
CA GLY A 166 13.13 -9.16 -10.47
C GLY A 166 12.84 -8.07 -9.43
N THR A 167 13.36 -8.28 -8.23
CA THR A 167 13.10 -7.46 -7.05
C THR A 167 13.54 -5.99 -7.19
N PRO A 168 14.74 -5.66 -7.75
CA PRO A 168 15.15 -4.26 -7.86
C PRO A 168 14.22 -3.43 -8.72
N VAL A 169 13.81 -3.97 -9.88
CA VAL A 169 12.87 -3.28 -10.79
C VAL A 169 11.52 -3.08 -10.12
N ALA A 170 11.02 -4.08 -9.42
CA ALA A 170 9.75 -4.02 -8.73
C ALA A 170 9.75 -2.97 -7.60
N ILE A 171 10.79 -2.93 -6.80
CA ILE A 171 10.95 -1.93 -5.72
C ILE A 171 11.03 -0.53 -6.30
N LEU A 172 11.89 -0.31 -7.29
CA LEU A 172 12.05 1.00 -7.92
C LEU A 172 10.74 1.49 -8.52
N THR A 173 10.06 0.65 -9.31
CA THR A 173 8.78 0.99 -9.94
C THR A 173 7.72 1.32 -8.90
N SER A 174 7.56 0.50 -7.86
CA SER A 174 6.56 0.73 -6.82
C SER A 174 6.86 2.00 -6.01
N SER A 175 8.13 2.27 -5.69
CA SER A 175 8.54 3.47 -4.95
C SER A 175 8.32 4.75 -5.77
N VAL A 176 8.67 4.74 -7.05
CA VAL A 176 8.43 5.88 -7.94
C VAL A 176 6.94 6.16 -8.08
N LEU A 177 6.13 5.13 -8.35
CA LEU A 177 4.68 5.29 -8.48
C LEU A 177 4.05 5.76 -7.17
N PHE A 178 4.47 5.22 -6.03
CA PHE A 178 4.01 5.67 -4.71
C PHE A 178 4.33 7.15 -4.49
N THR A 179 5.52 7.60 -4.86
CA THR A 179 5.91 9.01 -4.78
C THR A 179 5.04 9.88 -5.68
N VAL A 180 4.87 9.48 -6.95
CA VAL A 180 4.11 10.25 -7.95
C VAL A 180 2.67 10.48 -7.52
N ILE A 181 1.99 9.49 -6.96
CA ILE A 181 0.60 9.66 -6.50
C ILE A 181 0.46 10.60 -5.29
N HIS A 182 1.54 10.84 -4.57
CA HIS A 182 1.55 11.76 -3.44
C HIS A 182 1.88 13.22 -3.84
N LEU A 183 2.44 13.46 -5.03
CA LEU A 183 2.78 14.81 -5.50
C LEU A 183 1.61 15.80 -5.46
N PRO A 184 0.35 15.42 -5.77
CA PRO A 184 -0.77 16.36 -5.71
C PRO A 184 -1.08 16.91 -4.31
N LYS A 185 -0.55 16.26 -3.25
CA LYS A 185 -0.72 16.76 -1.86
C LYS A 185 0.10 18.02 -1.56
N GLY A 186 0.84 18.53 -2.52
CA GLY A 186 1.54 19.80 -2.44
C GLY A 186 2.96 19.73 -1.86
N TRP A 187 3.47 20.89 -1.41
CA TRP A 187 4.87 21.05 -0.93
C TRP A 187 5.26 20.10 0.20
N SER A 188 4.33 19.77 1.09
CA SER A 188 4.57 18.78 2.15
C SER A 188 4.95 17.41 1.59
N THR A 189 4.51 17.10 0.36
CA THR A 189 4.82 15.86 -0.33
C THR A 189 6.21 15.83 -0.94
N ILE A 190 6.69 16.97 -1.44
CA ILE A 190 8.04 17.06 -2.03
C ILE A 190 9.11 16.78 -0.96
N SER A 191 8.91 17.25 0.26
CA SER A 191 9.81 16.93 1.36
C SER A 191 9.76 15.45 1.78
N MET A 192 8.67 14.75 1.47
CA MET A 192 8.52 13.32 1.73
C MET A 192 9.12 12.42 0.64
N VAL A 193 9.41 12.96 -0.55
CA VAL A 193 9.98 12.18 -1.68
C VAL A 193 11.25 11.40 -1.27
N PRO A 194 12.26 12.00 -0.61
CA PRO A 194 13.44 11.26 -0.18
C PRO A 194 13.11 10.16 0.82
N ILE A 195 12.13 10.38 1.69
CA ILE A 195 11.70 9.42 2.72
C ILE A 195 11.00 8.24 2.06
N VAL A 196 10.09 8.50 1.14
CA VAL A 196 9.33 7.46 0.43
C VAL A 196 10.24 6.64 -0.46
N LEU A 197 11.16 7.26 -1.19
CA LEU A 197 12.17 6.56 -1.98
C LEU A 197 13.11 5.76 -1.08
N GLY A 198 13.59 6.34 0.01
CA GLY A 198 14.45 5.66 0.99
C GLY A 198 13.75 4.45 1.61
N ALA A 199 12.50 4.58 2.03
CA ALA A 199 11.71 3.48 2.58
C ALA A 199 11.48 2.35 1.57
N GLY A 200 11.30 2.69 0.29
CA GLY A 200 11.24 1.71 -0.79
C GLY A 200 12.56 0.95 -0.99
N LEU A 201 13.68 1.64 -0.86
CA LEU A 201 15.02 1.07 -1.07
C LEU A 201 15.52 0.22 0.12
N ILE A 202 15.11 0.51 1.36
CA ILE A 202 15.54 -0.24 2.57
C ILE A 202 15.04 -1.70 2.56
N ARG A 203 14.09 -2.06 1.71
CA ARG A 203 13.64 -3.45 1.53
C ARG A 203 14.47 -4.23 0.51
N LEU A 204 15.78 -4.15 0.58
CA LEU A 204 16.64 -5.10 -0.12
C LEU A 204 16.38 -6.52 0.43
N PRO A 205 16.33 -7.54 -0.45
CA PRO A 205 16.04 -8.91 -0.03
C PRO A 205 17.05 -9.38 1.00
N THR A 206 16.57 -9.97 2.08
CA THR A 206 17.45 -10.75 2.95
C THR A 206 18.06 -11.90 2.15
N PRO A 207 19.33 -12.27 2.35
CA PRO A 207 20.05 -13.28 1.56
C PRO A 207 19.35 -14.63 1.39
N ASP A 208 18.42 -14.96 2.30
CA ASP A 208 17.64 -16.21 2.24
C ASP A 208 16.53 -16.25 1.19
N SER A 209 16.12 -15.12 0.63
CA SER A 209 15.10 -15.09 -0.42
C SER A 209 15.63 -15.57 -1.78
N THR A 210 16.94 -15.64 -1.96
CA THR A 210 17.58 -16.02 -3.22
C THR A 210 17.86 -17.52 -3.35
N ARG A 211 17.86 -18.27 -2.24
CA ARG A 211 18.10 -19.71 -2.26
C ARG A 211 16.90 -20.59 -2.65
N GLY A 212 15.70 -20.01 -2.72
CA GLY A 212 14.47 -20.75 -3.05
C GLY A 212 14.06 -20.72 -4.52
N SER A 213 14.71 -19.95 -5.40
CA SER A 213 14.26 -19.78 -6.79
C SER A 213 14.90 -20.73 -7.80
N ALA A 214 15.88 -21.54 -7.40
CA ALA A 214 16.64 -22.38 -8.34
C ALA A 214 16.00 -23.73 -8.68
N SER A 215 14.81 -24.05 -8.19
CA SER A 215 14.22 -25.37 -8.47
C SER A 215 12.69 -25.41 -8.49
N ARG A 216 12.03 -24.47 -9.12
CA ARG A 216 10.63 -24.70 -9.55
C ARG A 216 10.39 -24.03 -10.89
N THR A 217 10.86 -24.66 -11.95
CA THR A 217 10.29 -24.57 -13.29
C THR A 217 8.87 -25.15 -13.23
N TRP A 218 7.88 -24.35 -12.94
CA TRP A 218 6.49 -24.76 -13.18
C TRP A 218 6.12 -24.32 -14.57
N PHE A 219 6.19 -25.28 -15.44
CA PHE A 219 5.65 -25.30 -16.77
C PHE A 219 4.23 -24.74 -16.82
N TRP A 220 4.03 -23.69 -17.58
CA TRP A 220 2.81 -23.45 -18.29
C TRP A 220 2.81 -24.34 -19.51
N GLN A 221 2.20 -25.52 -19.43
CA GLN A 221 1.79 -26.24 -20.63
C GLN A 221 0.42 -25.70 -21.05
N PRO A 222 0.26 -25.29 -22.31
CA PRO A 222 -1.05 -24.96 -22.85
C PRO A 222 -1.73 -26.29 -23.22
N HIS A 223 -2.91 -26.52 -22.67
CA HIS A 223 -3.93 -27.38 -23.24
C HIS A 223 -5.04 -26.53 -23.81
#